data_f2f272fa35a196350a89b5d904e9f351
#
_entry.id   f2f272fa35a196350a89b5d904e9f351
#
_cell.length_a   1.000
_cell.length_b   1.000
_cell.length_c   1.000
_cell.angle_alpha   90.00
_cell.angle_beta   90.00
_cell.angle_gamma   90.00
#
_symmetry.space_group_name_H-M   'P 1'
#
loop_
_entity.id
_entity.type
_entity.pdbx_description
1 polymer ?
#
loop_
_entity_poly.entity_id
_entity_poly.type
_entity_poly.pdbx_seq_one_letter_code
_entity_poly.pdbx_strand_id
1 'polypeptide(L)'
;YGLDALGGIVIAVVGWYAAKGIQRLVLRALRRTNKVEEAFVMTIAKVARYTVIVFVGVLVLSQFGVQTASIIAALGVAGIAIALAMQGTLSNIAAGTMLLFLRPFRVGEYIDADGIAGTIDELGLLTTQMRTSDGIYVMVPNNQLWNKAIKNYSRLPTRRLSLVIGISYDDDI
;
A
#
# COMPACT_ATOMS: atom_id res chain seq x y z
N TYR A 1 19.98 40.91 12.27
CA TYR A 1 20.31 39.76 13.14
C TYR A 1 19.23 39.46 14.21
N GLY A 2 18.59 40.48 14.82
CA GLY A 2 17.60 40.28 15.87
C GLY A 2 16.25 39.71 15.33
N LEU A 3 15.83 40.22 14.18
CA LEU A 3 14.60 39.77 13.50
C LEU A 3 14.74 38.36 12.96
N ASP A 4 15.89 37.99 12.44
CA ASP A 4 16.19 36.65 11.91
C ASP A 4 16.20 35.61 13.04
N ALA A 5 16.79 35.96 14.19
CA ALA A 5 16.80 35.11 15.38
C ALA A 5 15.38 34.91 15.94
N LEU A 6 14.57 35.97 16.02
CA LEU A 6 13.17 35.90 16.40
C LEU A 6 12.36 34.99 15.42
N GLY A 7 12.56 35.18 14.11
CA GLY A 7 11.93 34.36 13.07
C GLY A 7 12.29 32.88 13.23
N GLY A 8 13.57 32.58 13.43
CA GLY A 8 14.05 31.22 13.63
C GLY A 8 13.44 30.55 14.88
N ILE A 9 13.34 31.29 15.98
CA ILE A 9 12.70 30.81 17.22
C ILE A 9 11.19 30.51 16.99
N VAL A 10 10.49 31.43 16.32
CA VAL A 10 9.07 31.24 16.00
C VAL A 10 8.87 30.01 15.13
N ILE A 11 9.67 29.84 14.06
CA ILE A 11 9.62 28.65 13.19
C ILE A 11 9.88 27.37 14.00
N ALA A 12 10.88 27.37 14.87
CA ALA A 12 11.20 26.20 15.70
C ALA A 12 10.05 25.84 16.64
N VAL A 13 9.46 26.83 17.31
CA VAL A 13 8.33 26.61 18.25
C VAL A 13 7.08 26.12 17.51
N VAL A 14 6.69 26.82 16.44
CA VAL A 14 5.53 26.44 15.61
C VAL A 14 5.74 25.05 15.01
N GLY A 15 6.93 24.79 14.48
CA GLY A 15 7.30 23.50 13.90
C GLY A 15 7.27 22.35 14.92
N TRP A 16 7.70 22.60 16.16
CA TRP A 16 7.62 21.64 17.24
C TRP A 16 6.16 21.25 17.60
N TYR A 17 5.28 22.26 17.68
CA TYR A 17 3.85 22.02 17.92
C TYR A 17 3.19 21.33 16.73
N ALA A 18 3.55 21.70 15.50
CA ALA A 18 3.09 21.03 14.27
C ALA A 18 3.52 19.56 14.24
N ALA A 19 4.79 19.26 14.56
CA ALA A 19 5.30 17.91 14.63
C ALA A 19 4.55 17.04 15.67
N LYS A 20 4.27 17.62 16.85
CA LYS A 20 3.43 16.94 17.86
C LYS A 20 1.98 16.77 17.41
N GLY A 21 1.43 17.76 16.71
CA GLY A 21 0.09 17.70 16.13
C GLY A 21 -0.05 16.57 15.11
N ILE A 22 0.88 16.49 14.17
CA ILE A 22 0.93 15.42 13.15
C ILE A 22 1.07 14.05 13.81
N GLN A 23 1.97 13.90 14.78
CA GLN A 23 2.10 12.65 15.52
C GLN A 23 0.76 12.22 16.14
N ARG A 24 0.04 13.15 16.82
CA ARG A 24 -1.25 12.87 17.43
C ARG A 24 -2.33 12.52 16.39
N LEU A 25 -2.33 13.20 15.24
CA LEU A 25 -3.26 12.89 14.15
C LEU A 25 -3.04 11.49 13.59
N VAL A 26 -1.78 11.13 13.32
CA VAL A 26 -1.40 9.78 12.84
C VAL A 26 -1.80 8.71 13.87
N LEU A 27 -1.49 8.92 15.14
CA LEU A 27 -1.88 8.00 16.22
C LEU A 27 -3.41 7.80 16.27
N ARG A 28 -4.19 8.89 16.20
CA ARG A 28 -5.66 8.81 16.23
C ARG A 28 -6.23 8.11 15.00
N ALA A 29 -5.68 8.41 13.81
CA ALA A 29 -6.14 7.81 12.55
C ALA A 29 -5.89 6.30 12.52
N LEU A 30 -4.68 5.87 12.89
CA LEU A 30 -4.31 4.46 12.86
C LEU A 30 -4.99 3.64 13.97
N ARG A 31 -5.14 4.18 15.18
CA ARG A 31 -5.84 3.49 16.27
C ARG A 31 -7.32 3.26 16.02
N ARG A 32 -7.96 4.08 15.17
CA ARG A 32 -9.36 3.86 14.77
C ARG A 32 -9.57 2.57 13.98
N THR A 33 -8.54 2.05 13.35
CA THR A 33 -8.65 0.88 12.46
C THR A 33 -8.64 -0.46 13.20
N ASN A 34 -8.35 -0.51 14.52
CA ASN A 34 -8.35 -1.69 15.41
C ASN A 34 -7.66 -2.98 14.89
N LYS A 35 -7.05 -2.95 13.70
CA LYS A 35 -6.41 -4.10 13.04
C LYS A 35 -4.88 -4.02 13.04
N VAL A 36 -4.30 -2.96 13.63
CA VAL A 36 -2.87 -2.67 13.51
C VAL A 36 -2.24 -2.76 14.89
N GLU A 37 -1.12 -3.48 14.97
CA GLU A 37 -0.36 -3.64 16.21
C GLU A 37 0.15 -2.29 16.73
N GLU A 38 0.05 -2.06 18.05
CA GLU A 38 0.40 -0.79 18.69
C GLU A 38 1.87 -0.38 18.44
N ALA A 39 2.78 -1.36 18.35
CA ALA A 39 4.18 -1.11 18.04
C ALA A 39 4.36 -0.47 16.65
N PHE A 40 3.62 -0.95 15.65
CA PHE A 40 3.63 -0.38 14.30
C PHE A 40 3.05 1.03 14.27
N VAL A 41 1.90 1.25 14.95
CA VAL A 41 1.26 2.56 15.06
C VAL A 41 2.21 3.59 15.67
N MET A 42 2.88 3.22 16.77
CA MET A 42 3.87 4.10 17.41
C MET A 42 5.05 4.42 16.50
N THR A 43 5.53 3.44 15.76
CA THR A 43 6.67 3.61 14.84
C THR A 43 6.34 4.60 13.73
N ILE A 44 5.22 4.42 13.04
CA ILE A 44 4.77 5.32 11.98
C ILE A 44 4.56 6.75 12.50
N ALA A 45 3.95 6.89 13.67
CA ALA A 45 3.75 8.21 14.29
C ALA A 45 5.07 8.90 14.67
N LYS A 46 6.08 8.15 15.12
CA LYS A 46 7.43 8.68 15.37
C LYS A 46 8.12 9.09 14.08
N VAL A 47 8.06 8.26 13.03
CA VAL A 47 8.64 8.58 11.71
C VAL A 47 8.01 9.87 11.18
N ALA A 48 6.69 9.99 11.18
CA ALA A 48 6.01 11.21 10.73
C ALA A 48 6.46 12.46 11.51
N ARG A 49 6.59 12.35 12.84
CA ARG A 49 7.08 13.44 13.67
C ARG A 49 8.51 13.84 13.32
N TYR A 50 9.44 12.87 13.22
CA TYR A 50 10.84 13.17 12.93
C TYR A 50 11.02 13.74 11.53
N THR A 51 10.24 13.29 10.55
CA THR A 51 10.22 13.89 9.20
C THR A 51 9.90 15.37 9.29
N VAL A 52 8.86 15.76 10.01
CA VAL A 52 8.51 17.19 10.20
C VAL A 52 9.63 17.94 10.91
N ILE A 53 10.24 17.38 11.96
CA ILE A 53 11.34 18.01 12.69
C ILE A 53 12.54 18.26 11.77
N VAL A 54 12.88 17.33 10.88
CA VAL A 54 13.97 17.52 9.91
C VAL A 54 13.67 18.70 8.97
N PHE A 55 12.46 18.79 8.41
CA PHE A 55 12.07 19.91 7.56
C PHE A 55 12.07 21.24 8.31
N VAL A 56 11.56 21.28 9.55
CA VAL A 56 11.60 22.46 10.40
C VAL A 56 13.05 22.86 10.69
N GLY A 57 13.94 21.91 10.95
CA GLY A 57 15.36 22.18 11.14
C GLY A 57 16.01 22.86 9.93
N VAL A 58 15.70 22.39 8.73
CA VAL A 58 16.18 23.03 7.48
C VAL A 58 15.65 24.45 7.34
N LEU A 59 14.37 24.69 7.65
CA LEU A 59 13.78 26.05 7.61
C LEU A 59 14.43 26.99 8.63
N VAL A 60 14.70 26.50 9.84
CA VAL A 60 15.41 27.28 10.86
C VAL A 60 16.82 27.62 10.41
N LEU A 61 17.57 26.68 9.86
CA LEU A 61 18.92 26.92 9.32
C LEU A 61 18.90 27.97 8.19
N SER A 62 17.90 27.87 7.30
CA SER A 62 17.70 28.87 6.22
C SER A 62 17.47 30.28 6.77
N GLN A 63 16.70 30.41 7.86
CA GLN A 63 16.42 31.68 8.51
C GLN A 63 17.70 32.35 9.10
N PHE A 64 18.66 31.54 9.53
CA PHE A 64 19.97 32.01 9.99
C PHE A 64 20.98 32.23 8.86
N GLY A 65 20.55 32.22 7.58
CA GLY A 65 21.40 32.46 6.42
C GLY A 65 22.30 31.28 6.03
N VAL A 66 22.09 30.11 6.61
CA VAL A 66 22.83 28.90 6.22
C VAL A 66 22.35 28.44 4.83
N GLN A 67 23.29 28.20 3.94
CA GLN A 67 22.98 27.69 2.59
C GLN A 67 22.42 26.26 2.67
N THR A 68 21.09 26.10 2.65
CA THR A 68 20.40 24.83 2.83
C THR A 68 20.25 24.01 1.55
N ALA A 69 20.67 24.53 0.40
CA ALA A 69 20.53 23.87 -0.90
C ALA A 69 21.15 22.45 -0.92
N SER A 70 22.34 22.30 -0.35
CA SER A 70 23.03 20.99 -0.26
C SER A 70 22.31 20.00 0.66
N ILE A 71 21.72 20.48 1.75
CA ILE A 71 20.93 19.67 2.68
C ILE A 71 19.65 19.19 2.00
N ILE A 72 18.96 20.09 1.29
CA ILE A 72 17.75 19.76 0.53
C ILE A 72 18.07 18.74 -0.58
N ALA A 73 19.19 18.94 -1.30
CA ALA A 73 19.64 17.99 -2.30
C ALA A 73 19.92 16.60 -1.70
N ALA A 74 20.61 16.55 -0.56
CA ALA A 74 20.88 15.28 0.13
C ALA A 74 19.59 14.60 0.62
N LEU A 75 18.65 15.36 1.17
CA LEU A 75 17.33 14.82 1.57
C LEU A 75 16.54 14.32 0.35
N GLY A 76 16.66 15.00 -0.80
CA GLY A 76 16.04 14.58 -2.05
C GLY A 76 16.58 13.22 -2.52
N VAL A 77 17.91 13.05 -2.53
CA VAL A 77 18.55 11.77 -2.86
C VAL A 77 18.14 10.66 -1.89
N ALA A 78 18.14 10.95 -0.59
CA ALA A 78 17.67 10.02 0.43
C ALA A 78 16.18 9.63 0.22
N GLY A 79 15.33 10.60 -0.15
CA GLY A 79 13.93 10.38 -0.48
C GLY A 79 13.75 9.44 -1.69
N ILE A 80 14.55 9.63 -2.74
CA ILE A 80 14.55 8.74 -3.91
C ILE A 80 14.97 7.32 -3.51
N ALA A 81 16.02 7.18 -2.69
CA ALA A 81 16.47 5.88 -2.22
C ALA A 81 15.38 5.15 -1.42
N ILE A 82 14.67 5.86 -0.53
CA ILE A 82 13.54 5.32 0.22
C ILE A 82 12.39 4.93 -0.71
N ALA A 83 12.06 5.78 -1.70
CA ALA A 83 11.00 5.50 -2.67
C ALA A 83 11.29 4.23 -3.48
N LEU A 84 12.54 4.04 -3.93
CA LEU A 84 12.98 2.83 -4.62
C LEU A 84 12.90 1.59 -3.72
N ALA A 85 13.33 1.72 -2.46
CA ALA A 85 13.23 0.63 -1.49
C ALA A 85 11.77 0.21 -1.21
N MET A 86 10.82 1.16 -1.30
CA MET A 86 9.40 0.92 -1.06
C MET A 86 8.58 0.66 -2.34
N GLN A 87 9.22 0.61 -3.51
CA GLN A 87 8.54 0.48 -4.80
C GLN A 87 7.56 -0.69 -4.86
N GLY A 88 7.95 -1.85 -4.34
CA GLY A 88 7.08 -3.04 -4.31
C GLY A 88 5.83 -2.83 -3.45
N THR A 89 5.96 -2.17 -2.31
CA THR A 89 4.82 -1.86 -1.43
C THR A 89 3.87 -0.87 -2.08
N LEU A 90 4.40 0.20 -2.69
CA LEU A 90 3.59 1.18 -3.42
C LEU A 90 2.85 0.55 -4.60
N SER A 91 3.52 -0.35 -5.33
CA SER A 91 2.91 -1.09 -6.44
C SER A 91 1.72 -1.95 -5.97
N ASN A 92 1.84 -2.61 -4.82
CA ASN A 92 0.74 -3.39 -4.24
C ASN A 92 -0.43 -2.51 -3.79
N ILE A 93 -0.17 -1.34 -3.21
CA ILE A 93 -1.21 -0.37 -2.82
C ILE A 93 -1.95 0.14 -4.07
N ALA A 94 -1.22 0.51 -5.12
CA ALA A 94 -1.81 0.98 -6.36
C ALA A 94 -2.69 -0.12 -6.99
N ALA A 95 -2.18 -1.34 -7.11
CA ALA A 95 -2.91 -2.49 -7.60
C ALA A 95 -4.15 -2.79 -6.75
N GLY A 96 -4.02 -2.82 -5.42
CA GLY A 96 -5.15 -3.04 -4.50
C GLY A 96 -6.23 -1.97 -4.63
N THR A 97 -5.84 -0.71 -4.76
CA THR A 97 -6.77 0.39 -5.02
C THR A 97 -7.54 0.19 -6.32
N MET A 98 -6.84 -0.22 -7.40
CA MET A 98 -7.48 -0.50 -8.69
C MET A 98 -8.40 -1.72 -8.64
N LEU A 99 -8.00 -2.80 -7.95
CA LEU A 99 -8.86 -3.97 -7.73
C LEU A 99 -10.13 -3.61 -6.95
N LEU A 100 -10.03 -2.78 -5.91
CA LEU A 100 -11.16 -2.31 -5.13
C LEU A 100 -12.08 -1.37 -5.91
N PHE A 101 -11.52 -0.55 -6.80
CA PHE A 101 -12.28 0.42 -7.61
C PHE A 101 -12.96 -0.24 -8.81
N LEU A 102 -12.20 -0.95 -9.64
CA LEU A 102 -12.71 -1.57 -10.88
C LEU A 102 -13.45 -2.89 -10.64
N ARG A 103 -13.15 -3.58 -9.54
CA ARG A 103 -13.79 -4.83 -9.11
C ARG A 103 -13.85 -5.88 -10.21
N PRO A 104 -12.72 -6.30 -10.80
CA PRO A 104 -12.71 -7.37 -11.79
C PRO A 104 -13.23 -8.70 -11.23
N PHE A 105 -13.14 -8.86 -9.91
CA PHE A 105 -13.73 -9.95 -9.13
C PHE A 105 -14.21 -9.42 -7.77
N ARG A 106 -15.02 -10.22 -7.07
CA ARG A 106 -15.59 -9.92 -5.75
C ARG A 106 -15.26 -11.03 -4.76
N VAL A 107 -15.40 -10.73 -3.47
CA VAL A 107 -15.36 -11.76 -2.41
C VAL A 107 -16.40 -12.83 -2.69
N GLY A 108 -16.00 -14.09 -2.59
CA GLY A 108 -16.79 -15.28 -2.91
C GLY A 108 -16.69 -15.75 -4.37
N GLU A 109 -16.11 -15.00 -5.29
CA GLU A 109 -15.91 -15.42 -6.68
C GLU A 109 -14.64 -16.26 -6.82
N TYR A 110 -14.67 -17.29 -7.66
CA TYR A 110 -13.51 -18.10 -8.01
C TYR A 110 -12.82 -17.55 -9.23
N ILE A 111 -11.53 -17.29 -9.12
CA ILE A 111 -10.69 -16.75 -10.17
C ILE A 111 -9.47 -17.62 -10.44
N ASP A 112 -8.88 -17.44 -11.62
CA ASP A 112 -7.54 -17.90 -11.99
C ASP A 112 -6.78 -16.73 -12.65
N ALA A 113 -5.68 -16.36 -12.03
CA ALA A 113 -4.77 -15.34 -12.52
C ALA A 113 -3.42 -16.00 -12.88
N ASP A 114 -3.37 -16.67 -14.02
CA ASP A 114 -2.16 -17.31 -14.54
C ASP A 114 -1.54 -18.32 -13.56
N GLY A 115 -2.36 -19.28 -13.11
CA GLY A 115 -1.98 -20.34 -12.18
C GLY A 115 -2.17 -20.00 -10.70
N ILE A 116 -2.49 -18.75 -10.36
CA ILE A 116 -2.94 -18.36 -9.01
C ILE A 116 -4.46 -18.48 -9.00
N ALA A 117 -4.98 -19.64 -8.59
CA ALA A 117 -6.40 -19.93 -8.65
C ALA A 117 -7.01 -20.18 -7.26
N GLY A 118 -8.24 -19.66 -7.06
CA GLY A 118 -8.97 -19.85 -5.79
C GLY A 118 -10.19 -18.97 -5.67
N THR A 119 -10.95 -19.20 -4.60
CA THR A 119 -12.07 -18.35 -4.19
C THR A 119 -11.56 -17.20 -3.35
N ILE A 120 -11.98 -16.00 -3.65
CA ILE A 120 -11.58 -14.77 -2.92
C ILE A 120 -12.28 -14.75 -1.57
N ASP A 121 -11.51 -14.74 -0.49
CA ASP A 121 -12.01 -14.60 0.87
C ASP A 121 -11.98 -13.14 1.35
N GLU A 122 -10.89 -12.41 1.07
CA GLU A 122 -10.76 -11.00 1.42
C GLU A 122 -9.92 -10.23 0.39
N LEU A 123 -10.33 -9.02 0.06
CA LEU A 123 -9.58 -8.09 -0.77
C LEU A 123 -9.08 -6.94 0.08
N GLY A 124 -7.79 -6.99 0.44
CA GLY A 124 -7.11 -5.96 1.22
C GLY A 124 -6.39 -4.92 0.35
N LEU A 125 -5.79 -3.93 1.00
CA LEU A 125 -5.07 -2.85 0.30
C LEU A 125 -3.74 -3.33 -0.31
N LEU A 126 -3.04 -4.25 0.34
CA LEU A 126 -1.72 -4.76 -0.08
C LEU A 126 -1.81 -6.15 -0.70
N THR A 127 -2.69 -6.98 -0.16
CA THR A 127 -2.82 -8.40 -0.48
C THR A 127 -4.27 -8.80 -0.62
N THR A 128 -4.50 -9.79 -1.48
CA THR A 128 -5.77 -10.51 -1.60
C THR A 128 -5.62 -11.87 -0.94
N GLN A 129 -6.58 -12.26 -0.11
CA GLN A 129 -6.65 -13.56 0.51
C GLN A 129 -7.62 -14.42 -0.28
N MET A 130 -7.22 -15.65 -0.56
CA MET A 130 -8.01 -16.58 -1.32
C MET A 130 -7.82 -18.01 -0.82
N ARG A 131 -8.72 -18.90 -1.17
CA ARG A 131 -8.70 -20.30 -0.81
C ARG A 131 -8.80 -21.14 -2.07
N THR A 132 -7.88 -22.07 -2.20
CA THR A 132 -7.87 -23.04 -3.30
C THR A 132 -9.04 -24.02 -3.18
N SER A 133 -9.31 -24.81 -4.24
CA SER A 133 -10.40 -25.81 -4.25
C SER A 133 -10.21 -26.93 -3.23
N ASP A 134 -8.97 -27.19 -2.81
CA ASP A 134 -8.59 -28.15 -1.78
C ASP A 134 -8.51 -27.53 -0.37
N GLY A 135 -8.94 -26.25 -0.22
CA GLY A 135 -9.07 -25.58 1.07
C GLY A 135 -7.81 -24.91 1.60
N ILE A 136 -6.75 -24.83 0.81
CA ILE A 136 -5.50 -24.18 1.23
C ILE A 136 -5.67 -22.66 1.18
N TYR A 137 -5.27 -21.99 2.27
CA TYR A 137 -5.20 -20.53 2.33
C TYR A 137 -4.01 -20.01 1.52
N VAL A 138 -4.27 -19.03 0.66
CA VAL A 138 -3.25 -18.37 -0.16
C VAL A 138 -3.36 -16.87 0.01
N MET A 139 -2.26 -16.22 0.36
CA MET A 139 -2.15 -14.77 0.39
C MET A 139 -1.33 -14.31 -0.81
N VAL A 140 -1.93 -13.48 -1.65
CA VAL A 140 -1.32 -13.01 -2.91
C VAL A 140 -1.12 -11.50 -2.83
N PRO A 141 0.09 -10.98 -3.09
CA PRO A 141 0.31 -9.55 -3.30
C PRO A 141 -0.55 -9.02 -4.46
N ASN A 142 -1.21 -7.89 -4.26
CA ASN A 142 -2.18 -7.37 -5.23
C ASN A 142 -1.59 -7.11 -6.61
N ASN A 143 -0.33 -6.68 -6.70
CA ASN A 143 0.34 -6.44 -7.96
C ASN A 143 0.51 -7.70 -8.82
N GLN A 144 0.58 -8.89 -8.20
CA GLN A 144 0.64 -10.15 -8.94
C GLN A 144 -0.69 -10.49 -9.62
N LEU A 145 -1.81 -10.14 -9.00
CA LEU A 145 -3.14 -10.34 -9.62
C LEU A 145 -3.42 -9.28 -10.67
N TRP A 146 -3.12 -8.01 -10.38
CA TRP A 146 -3.40 -6.88 -11.26
C TRP A 146 -2.66 -6.95 -12.60
N ASN A 147 -1.42 -7.43 -12.59
CA ASN A 147 -0.57 -7.49 -13.78
C ASN A 147 -0.78 -8.75 -14.63
N LYS A 148 -1.77 -9.59 -14.30
CA LYS A 148 -2.07 -10.83 -15.02
C LYS A 148 -3.47 -10.82 -15.63
N ALA A 149 -3.67 -11.67 -16.64
CA ALA A 149 -5.01 -11.92 -17.15
C ALA A 149 -5.83 -12.68 -16.09
N ILE A 150 -6.96 -12.12 -15.69
CA ILE A 150 -7.84 -12.70 -14.68
C ILE A 150 -8.99 -13.42 -15.38
N LYS A 151 -9.06 -14.72 -15.22
CA LYS A 151 -10.21 -15.55 -15.61
C LYS A 151 -11.16 -15.65 -14.41
N ASN A 152 -12.34 -15.10 -14.52
CA ASN A 152 -13.35 -15.16 -13.47
C ASN A 152 -14.40 -16.22 -13.85
N TYR A 153 -14.44 -17.31 -13.10
CA TYR A 153 -15.33 -18.44 -13.37
C TYR A 153 -16.72 -18.30 -12.73
N SER A 154 -16.90 -17.32 -11.86
CA SER A 154 -18.17 -17.08 -11.15
C SER A 154 -18.97 -15.91 -11.70
N ARG A 155 -18.37 -15.07 -12.57
CA ARG A 155 -18.97 -13.82 -13.05
C ARG A 155 -20.16 -14.04 -13.98
N LEU A 156 -20.06 -15.05 -14.86
CA LEU A 156 -21.11 -15.36 -15.84
C LEU A 156 -21.97 -16.52 -15.33
N PRO A 157 -23.30 -16.47 -15.54
CA PRO A 157 -24.22 -17.49 -15.06
C PRO A 157 -24.09 -18.83 -15.80
N THR A 158 -23.52 -18.82 -17.00
CA THR A 158 -23.39 -20.02 -17.84
C THR A 158 -21.96 -20.21 -18.29
N ARG A 159 -21.56 -21.49 -18.38
CA ARG A 159 -20.24 -21.92 -18.85
C ARG A 159 -20.38 -23.14 -19.74
N ARG A 160 -19.67 -23.16 -20.86
CA ARG A 160 -19.61 -24.34 -21.73
C ARG A 160 -18.84 -25.46 -21.05
N LEU A 161 -19.45 -26.62 -20.96
CA LEU A 161 -18.80 -27.87 -20.61
C LEU A 161 -18.55 -28.68 -21.88
N SER A 162 -17.33 -29.14 -22.11
CA SER A 162 -16.96 -30.01 -23.22
C SER A 162 -16.60 -31.36 -22.63
N LEU A 163 -17.43 -32.37 -22.93
CA LEU A 163 -17.19 -33.77 -22.55
C LEU A 163 -16.69 -34.51 -23.79
N VAL A 164 -15.55 -35.16 -23.66
CA VAL A 164 -15.05 -36.07 -24.70
C VAL A 164 -15.46 -37.49 -24.28
N ILE A 165 -16.37 -38.08 -25.02
CA ILE A 165 -16.82 -39.45 -24.80
C ILE A 165 -16.13 -40.32 -25.86
N GLY A 166 -15.32 -41.28 -25.40
CA GLY A 166 -14.73 -42.29 -26.29
C GLY A 166 -15.81 -43.37 -26.55
N ILE A 167 -16.04 -43.63 -27.83
CA ILE A 167 -16.90 -44.73 -28.28
C ILE A 167 -16.03 -45.78 -28.94
N SER A 168 -16.42 -47.04 -28.84
CA SER A 168 -15.81 -48.13 -29.62
C SER A 168 -16.25 -48.06 -31.10
N TYR A 169 -15.43 -48.56 -32.00
CA TYR A 169 -15.78 -48.65 -33.43
C TYR A 169 -16.97 -49.61 -33.66
N ASP A 170 -17.27 -50.50 -32.69
CA ASP A 170 -18.35 -51.45 -32.76
C ASP A 170 -19.62 -50.98 -32.08
N ASP A 171 -19.67 -49.76 -31.52
CA ASP A 171 -20.85 -49.16 -30.90
C ASP A 171 -21.80 -48.62 -31.98
N ASP A 172 -23.08 -48.91 -31.88
CA ASP A 172 -24.15 -48.33 -32.69
C ASP A 172 -24.42 -46.89 -32.22
N ILE A 173 -24.37 -45.88 -33.12
CA ILE A 173 -24.48 -44.44 -32.80
C ILE A 173 -25.92 -43.98 -32.90
#